data_e21ef81a136ef56e25beed8ca489a0c8
#
_entry.id   e21ef81a136ef56e25beed8ca489a0c8
#
_cell.length_a   1.000
_cell.length_b   1.000
_cell.length_c   1.000
_cell.angle_alpha   90.00
_cell.angle_beta   90.00
_cell.angle_gamma   90.00
#
_symmetry.space_group_name_H-M   'P 1'
#
loop_
_entity.id
_entity.type
_entity.pdbx_description
1 polymer ?
#
loop_
_entity_poly.entity_id
_entity_poly.type
_entity_poly.pdbx_seq_one_letter_code
_entity_poly.pdbx_strand_id
1 'polypeptide(L)'
;MARDARGTGSQFLNRKSELTKARHRSKLVFNDILIVEDEAMDADRLRATLRAMFGYDLSVRRATTLGSALDCVIEKQPDLIFLDDHLPPKDNATLTIPFLRRCNYEGPIVIVSGLLTAKRAAELSRAGAAAAIHKDKVDSGSIEEAFAKVAASLAQAKSEK
;
A
#
# COMPACT_ATOMS: atom_id res chain seq x y z
N MET A 1 -49.61 23.61 -1.89
CA MET A 1 -48.57 23.68 -0.84
C MET A 1 -47.29 23.10 -1.37
N ALA A 2 -46.37 23.96 -1.70
CA ALA A 2 -45.01 23.54 -2.10
C ALA A 2 -44.24 23.15 -0.84
N ARG A 3 -44.00 21.87 -0.64
CA ARG A 3 -43.14 21.38 0.44
C ARG A 3 -41.76 21.01 -0.11
N ASP A 4 -40.88 21.82 0.22
CA ASP A 4 -39.47 21.62 0.50
C ASP A 4 -38.78 20.46 -0.23
N ALA A 5 -38.45 20.68 -1.49
CA ALA A 5 -37.37 19.98 -2.19
C ALA A 5 -35.99 20.42 -1.69
N ARG A 6 -35.89 21.25 -0.64
CA ARG A 6 -34.61 21.85 -0.17
C ARG A 6 -33.83 20.99 0.81
N GLY A 7 -34.43 19.94 1.37
CA GLY A 7 -33.75 19.09 2.34
C GLY A 7 -32.83 18.02 1.76
N THR A 8 -33.11 17.56 0.54
CA THR A 8 -32.34 16.45 -0.08
C THR A 8 -31.06 16.89 -0.75
N GLY A 9 -31.01 18.10 -1.30
CA GLY A 9 -29.81 18.64 -1.95
C GLY A 9 -28.66 18.92 -0.99
N SER A 10 -28.98 19.41 0.20
CA SER A 10 -27.98 19.74 1.23
C SER A 10 -27.32 18.50 1.84
N GLN A 11 -28.07 17.41 2.00
CA GLN A 11 -27.52 16.15 2.53
C GLN A 11 -26.59 15.44 1.52
N PHE A 12 -26.92 15.54 0.24
CA PHE A 12 -26.06 14.98 -0.82
C PHE A 12 -24.75 15.75 -0.96
N LEU A 13 -24.79 17.07 -0.85
CA LEU A 13 -23.60 17.93 -0.91
C LEU A 13 -22.69 17.71 0.31
N ASN A 14 -23.27 17.52 1.49
CA ASN A 14 -22.51 17.21 2.70
C ASN A 14 -21.82 15.84 2.64
N ARG A 15 -22.52 14.80 2.16
CA ARG A 15 -21.92 13.49 1.96
C ARG A 15 -20.75 13.52 0.95
N LYS A 16 -20.91 14.27 -0.13
CA LYS A 16 -19.87 14.42 -1.13
C LYS A 16 -18.67 15.19 -0.59
N SER A 17 -18.88 16.20 0.24
CA SER A 17 -17.82 16.96 0.89
C SER A 17 -17.13 16.16 1.99
N GLU A 18 -17.86 15.32 2.73
CA GLU A 18 -17.27 14.41 3.72
C GLU A 18 -16.46 13.28 3.10
N LEU A 19 -16.96 12.70 1.99
CA LEU A 19 -16.19 11.72 1.21
C LEU A 19 -14.93 12.34 0.60
N THR A 20 -15.00 13.57 0.16
CA THR A 20 -13.85 14.32 -0.37
C THR A 20 -12.88 14.70 0.75
N LYS A 21 -13.39 15.08 1.93
CA LYS A 21 -12.59 15.34 3.13
C LYS A 21 -11.98 14.07 3.72
N ALA A 22 -12.71 12.94 3.70
CA ALA A 22 -12.19 11.62 4.10
C ALA A 22 -11.11 11.16 3.13
N ARG A 23 -11.28 11.35 1.81
CA ARG A 23 -10.24 11.14 0.81
C ARG A 23 -9.03 12.05 1.02
N HIS A 24 -9.22 13.28 1.51
CA HIS A 24 -8.14 14.20 1.84
C HIS A 24 -7.42 13.84 3.16
N ARG A 25 -8.12 13.24 4.13
CA ARG A 25 -7.54 12.78 5.40
C ARG A 25 -6.72 11.50 5.25
N SER A 26 -7.08 10.64 4.30
CA SER A 26 -6.30 9.44 3.96
C SER A 26 -5.22 9.72 2.92
N LYS A 27 -5.00 10.97 2.55
CA LYS A 27 -3.91 11.40 1.69
C LYS A 27 -2.57 11.39 2.43
N LEU A 28 -2.15 10.23 2.84
CA LEU A 28 -0.73 9.93 2.78
C LEU A 28 -0.38 10.09 1.30
N VAL A 29 0.32 11.17 0.98
CA VAL A 29 0.66 11.46 -0.41
C VAL A 29 1.85 10.59 -0.78
N PHE A 30 1.56 9.38 -1.20
CA PHE A 30 2.55 8.58 -1.89
C PHE A 30 2.58 9.03 -3.35
N ASN A 31 3.74 9.50 -3.77
CA ASN A 31 3.98 9.92 -5.15
C ASN A 31 4.67 8.84 -5.97
N ASP A 32 5.37 7.94 -5.29
CA ASP A 32 6.16 6.88 -5.93
C ASP A 32 6.03 5.59 -5.13
N ILE A 33 5.44 4.59 -5.75
CA ILE A 33 5.24 3.25 -5.19
C ILE A 33 6.06 2.25 -5.99
N LEU A 34 6.80 1.40 -5.30
CA LEU A 34 7.50 0.27 -5.90
C LEU A 34 6.73 -1.02 -5.65
N ILE A 35 6.40 -1.73 -6.70
CA ILE A 35 5.82 -3.07 -6.64
C ILE A 35 6.92 -4.08 -6.91
N VAL A 36 7.19 -4.97 -5.95
CA VAL A 36 8.15 -6.07 -6.08
C VAL A 36 7.36 -7.36 -6.24
N GLU A 37 7.16 -7.77 -7.48
CA GLU A 37 6.31 -8.90 -7.87
C GLU A 37 6.80 -9.48 -9.20
N ASP A 38 7.09 -10.77 -9.22
CA ASP A 38 7.56 -11.46 -10.43
C ASP A 38 6.42 -11.82 -11.38
N GLU A 39 5.22 -12.10 -10.87
CA GLU A 39 4.04 -12.40 -11.68
C GLU A 39 3.45 -11.13 -12.29
N ALA A 40 3.49 -11.05 -13.62
CA ALA A 40 3.03 -9.86 -14.35
C ALA A 40 1.55 -9.54 -14.09
N MET A 41 0.70 -10.56 -14.05
CA MET A 41 -0.74 -10.37 -13.83
C MET A 41 -1.04 -9.79 -12.45
N ASP A 42 -0.37 -10.29 -11.41
CA ASP A 42 -0.53 -9.78 -10.05
C ASP A 42 -0.03 -8.34 -9.91
N ALA A 43 1.11 -8.04 -10.53
CA ALA A 43 1.66 -6.68 -10.57
C ALA A 43 0.74 -5.70 -11.32
N ASP A 44 0.23 -6.10 -12.46
CA ASP A 44 -0.67 -5.27 -13.28
C ASP A 44 -2.00 -5.01 -12.58
N ARG A 45 -2.55 -6.01 -11.90
CA ARG A 45 -3.79 -5.87 -11.12
C ARG A 45 -3.62 -4.89 -9.97
N LEU A 46 -2.52 -4.98 -9.23
CA LEU A 46 -2.21 -4.04 -8.15
C LEU A 46 -2.00 -2.63 -8.70
N ARG A 47 -1.24 -2.48 -9.78
CA ARG A 47 -1.02 -1.19 -10.44
C ARG A 47 -2.33 -0.56 -10.91
N ALA A 48 -3.18 -1.33 -11.56
CA ALA A 48 -4.49 -0.85 -12.04
C ALA A 48 -5.37 -0.38 -10.88
N THR A 49 -5.40 -1.11 -9.78
CA THR A 49 -6.16 -0.74 -8.58
C THR A 49 -5.62 0.56 -7.96
N LEU A 50 -4.30 0.69 -7.83
CA LEU A 50 -3.67 1.91 -7.31
C LEU A 50 -3.98 3.13 -8.19
N ARG A 51 -3.93 2.98 -9.51
CA ARG A 51 -4.25 4.07 -10.44
C ARG A 51 -5.72 4.44 -10.44
N ALA A 52 -6.61 3.47 -10.30
CA ALA A 52 -8.04 3.73 -10.14
C ALA A 52 -8.34 4.52 -8.86
N MET A 53 -7.58 4.28 -7.78
CA MET A 53 -7.75 4.96 -6.50
C MET A 53 -7.10 6.35 -6.46
N PHE A 54 -5.90 6.50 -7.01
CA PHE A 54 -5.04 7.67 -6.82
C PHE A 54 -4.73 8.45 -8.09
N GLY A 55 -5.10 7.94 -9.25
CA GLY A 55 -4.89 8.59 -10.54
C GLY A 55 -3.55 8.25 -11.19
N TYR A 56 -3.34 8.80 -12.38
CA TYR A 56 -2.17 8.50 -13.22
C TYR A 56 -0.93 9.32 -12.85
N ASP A 57 -1.06 10.34 -12.02
CA ASP A 57 0.09 11.11 -11.53
C ASP A 57 0.94 10.32 -10.52
N LEU A 58 0.39 9.23 -9.96
CA LEU A 58 1.12 8.31 -9.12
C LEU A 58 2.16 7.55 -9.96
N SER A 59 3.42 7.66 -9.59
CA SER A 59 4.49 6.84 -10.14
C SER A 59 4.42 5.43 -9.55
N VAL A 60 4.28 4.42 -10.40
CA VAL A 60 4.28 3.01 -10.00
C VAL A 60 5.38 2.30 -10.75
N ARG A 61 6.46 2.01 -10.05
CA ARG A 61 7.60 1.25 -10.58
C ARG A 61 7.43 -0.24 -10.25
N ARG A 62 8.05 -1.10 -11.01
CA ARG A 62 8.04 -2.54 -10.78
C ARG A 62 9.45 -3.11 -10.77
N ALA A 63 9.71 -3.98 -9.81
CA ALA A 63 10.85 -4.87 -9.78
C ALA A 63 10.37 -6.32 -9.75
N THR A 64 11.07 -7.22 -10.39
CA THR A 64 10.68 -8.64 -10.51
C THR A 64 11.49 -9.57 -9.63
N THR A 65 12.60 -9.06 -9.08
CA THR A 65 13.50 -9.81 -8.19
C THR A 65 13.94 -8.94 -7.02
N LEU A 66 14.46 -9.55 -5.98
CA LEU A 66 15.05 -8.79 -4.88
C LEU A 66 16.20 -7.90 -5.37
N GLY A 67 17.09 -8.42 -6.24
CA GLY A 67 18.20 -7.63 -6.79
C GLY A 67 17.72 -6.37 -7.51
N SER A 68 16.73 -6.51 -8.41
CA SER A 68 16.18 -5.36 -9.11
C SER A 68 15.42 -4.40 -8.18
N ALA A 69 14.81 -4.91 -7.11
CA ALA A 69 14.18 -4.08 -6.09
C ALA A 69 15.22 -3.22 -5.34
N LEU A 70 16.35 -3.81 -4.97
CA LEU A 70 17.44 -3.08 -4.32
C LEU A 70 17.99 -1.98 -5.24
N ASP A 71 18.17 -2.27 -6.52
CA ASP A 71 18.60 -1.29 -7.52
C ASP A 71 17.59 -0.11 -7.62
N CYS A 72 16.30 -0.41 -7.65
CA CYS A 72 15.26 0.62 -7.65
C CYS A 72 15.30 1.51 -6.41
N VAL A 73 15.52 0.93 -5.24
CA VAL A 73 15.62 1.66 -3.96
C VAL A 73 16.86 2.55 -3.94
N ILE A 74 17.98 2.06 -4.43
CA ILE A 74 19.25 2.81 -4.50
C ILE A 74 19.14 3.97 -5.49
N GLU A 75 18.51 3.74 -6.64
CA GLU A 75 18.31 4.78 -7.65
C GLU A 75 17.41 5.91 -7.12
N LYS A 76 16.27 5.55 -6.55
CA LYS A 76 15.33 6.47 -5.92
C LYS A 76 14.50 5.73 -4.90
N GLN A 77 14.57 6.14 -3.64
CA GLN A 77 13.74 5.53 -2.59
C GLN A 77 12.25 5.76 -2.86
N PRO A 78 11.45 4.69 -2.92
CA PRO A 78 10.00 4.84 -3.04
C PRO A 78 9.37 5.30 -1.72
N ASP A 79 8.20 5.90 -1.81
CA ASP A 79 7.42 6.27 -0.63
C ASP A 79 6.80 5.06 0.06
N LEU A 80 6.53 4.01 -0.71
CA LEU A 80 5.93 2.75 -0.25
C LEU A 80 6.42 1.61 -1.12
N ILE A 81 6.64 0.45 -0.52
CA ILE A 81 6.90 -0.80 -1.24
C ILE A 81 5.74 -1.78 -1.01
N PHE A 82 5.15 -2.29 -2.10
CA PHE A 82 4.39 -3.54 -2.09
C PHE A 82 5.33 -4.68 -2.41
N LEU A 83 5.43 -5.64 -1.52
CA LEU A 83 6.38 -6.76 -1.62
C LEU A 83 5.64 -8.08 -1.65
N ASP A 84 5.87 -8.88 -2.69
CA ASP A 84 5.42 -10.26 -2.72
C ASP A 84 6.09 -11.07 -1.61
N ASP A 85 5.32 -11.87 -0.88
CA ASP A 85 5.85 -12.74 0.17
C ASP A 85 6.79 -13.82 -0.39
N HIS A 86 6.54 -14.25 -1.62
CA HIS A 86 7.31 -15.31 -2.26
C HIS A 86 7.91 -14.86 -3.58
N LEU A 87 9.19 -14.46 -3.53
CA LEU A 87 9.97 -14.16 -4.73
C LEU A 87 10.85 -15.36 -5.11
N PRO A 88 10.93 -15.73 -6.40
CA PRO A 88 11.89 -16.74 -6.83
C PRO A 88 13.35 -16.32 -6.58
N PRO A 89 14.26 -17.27 -6.35
CA PRO A 89 14.05 -18.72 -6.35
C PRO A 89 13.56 -19.31 -5.01
N LYS A 90 13.74 -18.65 -3.87
CA LYS A 90 13.37 -19.19 -2.55
C LYS A 90 13.10 -18.12 -1.48
N ASP A 91 13.09 -16.87 -1.88
CA ASP A 91 13.01 -15.80 -0.90
C ASP A 91 11.56 -15.62 -0.41
N ASN A 92 11.41 -15.45 0.88
CA ASN A 92 10.16 -14.99 1.47
C ASN A 92 10.37 -13.62 2.14
N ALA A 93 9.30 -12.92 2.42
CA ALA A 93 9.36 -11.54 2.89
C ALA A 93 10.14 -11.38 4.21
N THR A 94 10.14 -12.38 5.09
CA THR A 94 10.93 -12.32 6.33
C THR A 94 12.45 -12.31 6.06
N LEU A 95 12.87 -12.81 4.91
CA LEU A 95 14.25 -12.74 4.43
C LEU A 95 14.51 -11.50 3.58
N THR A 96 13.55 -11.08 2.77
CA THR A 96 13.74 -9.95 1.84
C THR A 96 13.66 -8.59 2.53
N ILE A 97 12.81 -8.43 3.54
CA ILE A 97 12.71 -7.17 4.31
C ILE A 97 14.06 -6.73 4.89
N PRO A 98 14.86 -7.59 5.54
CA PRO A 98 16.16 -7.18 6.05
C PRO A 98 17.11 -6.64 5.00
N PHE A 99 17.10 -7.18 3.78
CA PHE A 99 17.94 -6.67 2.69
C PHE A 99 17.54 -5.26 2.27
N LEU A 100 16.23 -4.99 2.18
CA LEU A 100 15.73 -3.65 1.89
C LEU A 100 16.15 -2.65 2.99
N ARG A 101 16.07 -3.06 4.26
CA ARG A 101 16.50 -2.22 5.39
C ARG A 101 18.01 -1.93 5.38
N ARG A 102 18.83 -2.91 4.97
CA ARG A 102 20.28 -2.72 4.82
C ARG A 102 20.65 -1.74 3.70
N CYS A 103 19.77 -1.58 2.70
CA CYS A 103 19.92 -0.55 1.67
C CYS A 103 19.40 0.82 2.11
N ASN A 104 19.20 1.03 3.42
CA ASN A 104 18.71 2.25 4.04
C ASN A 104 17.27 2.63 3.62
N TYR A 105 16.48 1.67 3.18
CA TYR A 105 15.05 1.91 3.00
C TYR A 105 14.36 1.91 4.35
N GLU A 106 13.89 3.08 4.79
CA GLU A 106 13.19 3.25 6.07
C GLU A 106 11.67 3.38 5.89
N GLY A 107 11.20 3.38 4.66
CA GLY A 107 9.79 3.54 4.34
C GLY A 107 8.93 2.32 4.69
N PRO A 108 7.60 2.45 4.56
CA PRO A 108 6.68 1.37 4.84
C PRO A 108 6.73 0.28 3.77
N ILE A 109 6.52 -0.96 4.22
CA ILE A 109 6.42 -2.15 3.36
C ILE A 109 5.08 -2.82 3.62
N VAL A 110 4.30 -3.02 2.57
CA VAL A 110 3.05 -3.78 2.57
C VAL A 110 3.28 -5.09 1.83
N ILE A 111 3.01 -6.20 2.50
CA ILE A 111 3.18 -7.54 1.90
C ILE A 111 1.93 -7.93 1.15
N VAL A 112 2.10 -8.56 -0.01
CA VAL A 112 1.02 -9.20 -0.77
C VAL A 112 1.33 -10.69 -0.84
N SER A 113 0.44 -11.52 -0.32
CA SER A 113 0.69 -12.95 -0.18
C SER A 113 -0.50 -13.79 -0.64
N GLY A 114 -0.23 -14.87 -1.37
CA GLY A 114 -1.23 -15.86 -1.75
C GLY A 114 -1.61 -16.82 -0.61
N LEU A 115 -0.82 -16.87 0.45
CA LEU A 115 -0.99 -17.77 1.60
C LEU A 115 -0.94 -16.98 2.92
N LEU A 116 -1.87 -16.05 3.09
CA LEU A 116 -1.93 -15.20 4.27
C LEU A 116 -2.85 -15.80 5.34
N THR A 117 -2.23 -16.40 6.36
CA THR A 117 -2.91 -16.84 7.58
C THR A 117 -2.67 -15.83 8.70
N ALA A 118 -3.43 -15.91 9.80
CA ALA A 118 -3.20 -15.07 10.98
C ALA A 118 -1.77 -15.25 11.54
N LYS A 119 -1.26 -16.49 11.54
CA LYS A 119 0.13 -16.78 11.94
C LYS A 119 1.14 -16.09 11.02
N ARG A 120 0.96 -16.20 9.70
CA ARG A 120 1.86 -15.57 8.71
C ARG A 120 1.81 -14.05 8.82
N ALA A 121 0.62 -13.47 8.98
CA ALA A 121 0.47 -12.02 9.19
C ALA A 121 1.25 -11.54 10.44
N ALA A 122 1.22 -12.30 11.52
CA ALA A 122 1.98 -11.99 12.72
C ALA A 122 3.50 -12.09 12.50
N GLU A 123 3.97 -13.10 11.77
CA GLU A 123 5.38 -13.24 11.39
C GLU A 123 5.86 -12.06 10.54
N LEU A 124 5.06 -11.67 9.56
CA LEU A 124 5.36 -10.53 8.66
C LEU A 124 5.40 -9.21 9.43
N SER A 125 4.47 -9.00 10.35
CA SER A 125 4.46 -7.82 11.22
C SER A 125 5.72 -7.74 12.08
N ARG A 126 6.14 -8.86 12.67
CA ARG A 126 7.39 -8.95 13.44
C ARG A 126 8.63 -8.71 12.59
N ALA A 127 8.59 -9.09 11.32
CA ALA A 127 9.68 -8.84 10.38
C ALA A 127 9.76 -7.35 9.93
N GLY A 128 8.75 -6.54 10.24
CA GLY A 128 8.73 -5.12 9.95
C GLY A 128 7.75 -4.69 8.86
N ALA A 129 6.86 -5.57 8.40
CA ALA A 129 5.78 -5.20 7.49
C ALA A 129 4.75 -4.31 8.20
N ALA A 130 4.35 -3.21 7.58
CA ALA A 130 3.32 -2.32 8.10
C ALA A 130 1.91 -2.90 7.93
N ALA A 131 1.70 -3.70 6.88
CA ALA A 131 0.44 -4.38 6.60
C ALA A 131 0.68 -5.58 5.69
N ALA A 132 -0.31 -6.45 5.58
CA ALA A 132 -0.31 -7.57 4.63
C ALA A 132 -1.69 -7.72 3.99
N ILE A 133 -1.71 -8.00 2.69
CA ILE A 133 -2.92 -8.17 1.90
C ILE A 133 -2.88 -9.55 1.22
N HIS A 134 -4.01 -10.26 1.23
CA HIS A 134 -4.14 -11.51 0.47
C HIS A 134 -4.26 -11.20 -1.03
N LYS A 135 -3.52 -11.93 -1.88
CA LYS A 135 -3.51 -11.71 -3.34
C LYS A 135 -4.90 -11.79 -3.98
N ASP A 136 -5.79 -12.62 -3.46
CA ASP A 136 -7.17 -12.74 -3.96
C ASP A 136 -8.08 -11.59 -3.54
N LYS A 137 -7.61 -10.72 -2.64
CA LYS A 137 -8.37 -9.60 -2.08
C LYS A 137 -7.72 -8.25 -2.36
N VAL A 138 -6.99 -8.13 -3.46
CA VAL A 138 -6.41 -6.86 -3.90
C VAL A 138 -7.51 -6.01 -4.53
N ASP A 139 -8.14 -5.20 -3.72
CA ASP A 139 -9.18 -4.25 -4.09
C ASP A 139 -8.98 -2.91 -3.36
N SER A 140 -9.79 -1.92 -3.69
CA SER A 140 -9.70 -0.59 -3.08
C SER A 140 -9.87 -0.62 -1.56
N GLY A 141 -10.78 -1.43 -1.05
CA GLY A 141 -11.03 -1.56 0.39
C GLY A 141 -9.83 -2.11 1.15
N SER A 142 -9.23 -3.19 0.64
CA SER A 142 -8.04 -3.80 1.24
C SER A 142 -6.83 -2.87 1.21
N ILE A 143 -6.66 -2.10 0.12
CA ILE A 143 -5.58 -1.13 0.01
C ILE A 143 -5.81 0.04 0.97
N GLU A 144 -7.03 0.57 1.09
CA GLU A 144 -7.36 1.60 2.07
C GLU A 144 -7.06 1.15 3.50
N GLU A 145 -7.43 -0.07 3.85
CA GLU A 145 -7.15 -0.68 5.15
C GLU A 145 -5.64 -0.80 5.42
N ALA A 146 -4.89 -1.25 4.43
CA ALA A 146 -3.43 -1.32 4.50
C ALA A 146 -2.82 0.07 4.68
N PHE A 147 -3.30 1.07 3.96
CA PHE A 147 -2.81 2.45 4.08
C PHE A 147 -3.13 3.07 5.43
N ALA A 148 -4.26 2.73 6.03
CA ALA A 148 -4.59 3.15 7.40
C ALA A 148 -3.57 2.58 8.41
N LYS A 149 -3.18 1.32 8.26
CA LYS A 149 -2.13 0.68 9.08
C LYS A 149 -0.76 1.32 8.85
N VAL A 150 -0.43 1.64 7.60
CA VAL A 150 0.81 2.37 7.25
C VAL A 150 0.83 3.74 7.94
N ALA A 151 -0.27 4.48 7.90
CA ALA A 151 -0.38 5.78 8.54
C ALA A 151 -0.17 5.69 10.05
N ALA A 152 -0.77 4.69 10.71
CA ALA A 152 -0.59 4.44 12.13
C ALA A 152 0.87 4.09 12.47
N SER A 153 1.51 3.27 11.64
CA SER A 153 2.93 2.90 11.79
C SER A 153 3.86 4.11 11.67
N LEU A 154 3.62 4.98 10.69
CA LEU A 154 4.41 6.20 10.51
C LEU A 154 4.21 7.21 11.65
N ALA A 155 3.01 7.31 12.19
CA ALA A 155 2.71 8.16 13.34
C ALA A 155 3.44 7.66 14.61
N GLN A 156 3.48 6.35 14.85
CA GLN A 156 4.24 5.74 15.94
C GLN A 156 5.74 6.02 15.82
N ALA A 157 6.32 5.84 14.65
CA ALA A 157 7.73 6.11 14.40
C ALA A 157 8.12 7.57 14.68
N LYS A 158 7.21 8.52 14.44
CA LYS A 158 7.43 9.96 14.75
C LYS A 158 7.34 10.26 16.26
N SER A 159 6.56 9.51 17.02
CA SER A 159 6.39 9.72 18.45
C SER A 159 7.55 9.14 19.29
N GLU A 160 8.31 8.20 18.73
CA GLU A 160 9.48 7.57 19.36
C GLU A 160 10.79 8.34 19.13
N LYS A 161 10.76 9.38 18.32
CA LYS A 161 11.85 10.33 18.11
C LYS A 161 11.58 11.57 18.93
#